data_1c976885a036fb1e5bf3935fedd38dda
#
_entry.id   1c976885a036fb1e5bf3935fedd38dda
#
_cell.length_a   1.000
_cell.length_b   1.000
_cell.length_c   1.000
_cell.angle_alpha   90.00
_cell.angle_beta   90.00
_cell.angle_gamma   90.00
#
_symmetry.space_group_name_H-M   'P 1'
#
loop_
_entity.id
_entity.type
_entity.pdbx_description
1 polymer ?
#
loop_
_entity_poly.entity_id
_entity_poly.type
_entity_poly.pdbx_seq_one_letter_code
_entity_poly.pdbx_strand_id
1 'polypeptide(L)'
;MPIFSNKQVRLKRLGLALIPVCGLVAALLLIPTIWGEYARILLFTILLYVTMALSYDVVGGLLGYLYLGHGLFFGLGAYTTALALKHSQPLLLALLLGACLALPAAALLSLPLFRLRGAVFALATLGLLLLGGQLTSNLSWWTGGAAGLSLPPNHDPMLTYSLALILSLIVVGVHWLLCGSRLGLKLSSTRESEEMAESVGINCGQVKRLALIFSAV
;
A
#
# COMPACT_ATOMS: atom_id res chain seq x y z
N MET A 1 42.06 -0.25 -15.27
CA MET A 1 41.07 -1.29 -14.93
C MET A 1 39.68 -0.70 -15.03
N PRO A 2 38.73 -1.29 -15.75
CA PRO A 2 37.60 -0.57 -16.34
C PRO A 2 36.41 -0.51 -15.40
N ILE A 3 36.21 0.64 -14.75
CA ILE A 3 35.02 0.96 -13.94
C ILE A 3 33.83 1.46 -14.79
N PHE A 4 34.02 1.65 -16.10
CA PHE A 4 33.05 2.27 -17.02
C PHE A 4 32.09 1.30 -17.74
N SER A 5 32.19 -0.02 -17.54
CA SER A 5 31.38 -1.01 -18.27
C SER A 5 29.99 -1.28 -17.68
N ASN A 6 29.69 -0.80 -16.49
CA ASN A 6 28.49 -1.23 -15.76
C ASN A 6 27.19 -0.44 -16.12
N LYS A 7 27.30 0.73 -16.72
CA LYS A 7 26.12 1.54 -17.12
C LYS A 7 25.42 0.97 -18.36
N GLN A 8 26.16 0.51 -19.35
CA GLN A 8 25.57 -0.05 -20.58
C GLN A 8 24.92 -1.42 -20.33
N VAL A 9 25.51 -2.23 -19.47
CA VAL A 9 24.91 -3.52 -19.07
C VAL A 9 23.64 -3.32 -18.25
N ARG A 10 23.60 -2.31 -17.37
CA ARG A 10 22.39 -1.91 -16.62
C ARG A 10 21.29 -1.40 -17.56
N LEU A 11 21.61 -0.57 -18.55
CA LEU A 11 20.64 -0.04 -19.50
C LEU A 11 20.07 -1.14 -20.40
N LYS A 12 20.89 -2.10 -20.86
CA LYS A 12 20.41 -3.27 -21.62
C LYS A 12 19.54 -4.19 -20.79
N ARG A 13 19.87 -4.43 -19.51
CA ARG A 13 19.02 -5.21 -18.60
C ARG A 13 17.72 -4.50 -18.26
N LEU A 14 17.72 -3.17 -18.13
CA LEU A 14 16.50 -2.36 -17.97
C LEU A 14 15.62 -2.44 -19.23
N GLY A 15 16.19 -2.30 -20.42
CA GLY A 15 15.45 -2.42 -21.68
C GLY A 15 14.85 -3.81 -21.89
N LEU A 16 15.59 -4.89 -21.52
CA LEU A 16 15.09 -6.26 -21.62
C LEU A 16 13.99 -6.56 -20.60
N ALA A 17 14.02 -5.91 -19.41
CA ALA A 17 12.99 -6.04 -18.39
C ALA A 17 11.72 -5.21 -18.69
N LEU A 18 11.83 -4.13 -19.48
CA LEU A 18 10.68 -3.30 -19.88
C LEU A 18 9.74 -4.03 -20.85
N ILE A 19 10.27 -4.89 -21.72
CA ILE A 19 9.45 -5.61 -22.71
C ILE A 19 8.40 -6.50 -22.04
N PRO A 20 8.73 -7.41 -21.09
CA PRO A 20 7.73 -8.23 -20.42
C PRO A 20 6.77 -7.39 -19.53
N VAL A 21 7.24 -6.29 -18.95
CA VAL A 21 6.38 -5.39 -18.18
C VAL A 21 5.35 -4.71 -19.07
N CYS A 22 5.76 -4.16 -20.22
CA CYS A 22 4.83 -3.57 -21.19
C CYS A 22 3.85 -4.62 -21.74
N GLY A 23 4.32 -5.84 -22.01
CA GLY A 23 3.48 -6.97 -22.45
C GLY A 23 2.44 -7.34 -21.38
N LEU A 24 2.84 -7.40 -20.12
CA LEU A 24 1.94 -7.66 -18.99
C LEU A 24 0.89 -6.56 -18.83
N VAL A 25 1.29 -5.30 -18.89
CA VAL A 25 0.36 -4.16 -18.81
C VAL A 25 -0.62 -4.16 -19.97
N ALA A 26 -0.14 -4.42 -21.19
CA ALA A 26 -1.00 -4.53 -22.37
C ALA A 26 -1.99 -5.71 -22.23
N ALA A 27 -1.55 -6.87 -21.73
CA ALA A 27 -2.42 -8.00 -21.45
C ALA A 27 -3.48 -7.66 -20.40
N LEU A 28 -3.10 -6.99 -19.31
CA LEU A 28 -4.04 -6.55 -18.27
C LEU A 28 -5.08 -5.54 -18.79
N LEU A 29 -4.74 -4.73 -19.79
CA LEU A 29 -5.70 -3.82 -20.42
C LEU A 29 -6.61 -4.53 -21.43
N LEU A 30 -6.12 -5.53 -22.17
CA LEU A 30 -6.86 -6.21 -23.23
C LEU A 30 -7.76 -7.34 -22.71
N ILE A 31 -7.31 -8.10 -21.72
CA ILE A 31 -8.07 -9.27 -21.20
C ILE A 31 -9.49 -8.89 -20.74
N PRO A 32 -9.70 -7.81 -19.93
CA PRO A 32 -11.05 -7.47 -19.46
C PRO A 32 -12.00 -6.98 -20.57
N THR A 33 -11.47 -6.54 -21.71
CA THR A 33 -12.28 -6.15 -22.86
C THR A 33 -12.75 -7.36 -23.69
N ILE A 34 -11.96 -8.44 -23.71
CA ILE A 34 -12.23 -9.63 -24.52
C ILE A 34 -13.05 -10.67 -23.72
N TRP A 35 -12.74 -10.89 -22.44
CA TRP A 35 -13.28 -11.98 -21.62
C TRP A 35 -14.44 -11.56 -20.71
N GLY A 36 -14.92 -10.32 -20.81
CA GLY A 36 -16.14 -9.86 -20.17
C GLY A 36 -16.01 -9.52 -18.68
N GLU A 37 -17.16 -9.46 -18.00
CA GLU A 37 -17.29 -8.94 -16.63
C GLU A 37 -16.58 -9.81 -15.58
N TYR A 38 -16.64 -11.13 -15.71
CA TYR A 38 -15.99 -12.05 -14.78
C TYR A 38 -14.48 -11.86 -14.74
N ALA A 39 -13.83 -11.77 -15.90
CA ALA A 39 -12.39 -11.54 -15.95
C ALA A 39 -11.99 -10.17 -15.34
N ARG A 40 -12.83 -9.16 -15.52
CA ARG A 40 -12.63 -7.83 -14.95
C ARG A 40 -12.65 -7.87 -13.42
N ILE A 41 -13.64 -8.52 -12.82
CA ILE A 41 -13.75 -8.66 -11.36
C ILE A 41 -12.57 -9.47 -10.81
N LEU A 42 -12.20 -10.57 -11.46
CA LEU A 42 -11.07 -11.40 -11.06
C LEU A 42 -9.75 -10.61 -11.08
N LEU A 43 -9.47 -9.92 -12.18
CA LEU A 43 -8.25 -9.13 -12.34
C LEU A 43 -8.21 -7.94 -11.36
N PHE A 44 -9.35 -7.26 -11.15
CA PHE A 44 -9.47 -6.22 -10.14
C PHE A 44 -9.09 -6.74 -8.75
N THR A 45 -9.61 -7.90 -8.38
CA THR A 45 -9.30 -8.54 -7.09
C THR A 45 -7.82 -8.89 -6.97
N ILE A 46 -7.21 -9.43 -8.03
CA ILE A 46 -5.77 -9.73 -8.07
C ILE A 46 -4.95 -8.44 -7.90
N LEU A 47 -5.26 -7.37 -8.64
CA LEU A 47 -4.57 -6.10 -8.54
C LEU A 47 -4.67 -5.50 -7.14
N LEU A 48 -5.84 -5.59 -6.51
CA LEU A 48 -6.06 -5.15 -5.14
C LEU A 48 -5.15 -5.91 -4.16
N TYR A 49 -5.12 -7.25 -4.24
CA TYR A 49 -4.24 -8.03 -3.36
C TYR A 49 -2.76 -7.80 -3.62
N VAL A 50 -2.34 -7.62 -4.87
CA VAL A 50 -0.95 -7.26 -5.21
C VAL A 50 -0.58 -5.92 -4.59
N THR A 51 -1.45 -4.93 -4.70
CA THR A 51 -1.25 -3.59 -4.11
C THR A 51 -1.11 -3.68 -2.59
N MET A 52 -2.03 -4.40 -1.93
CA MET A 52 -1.96 -4.63 -0.48
C MET A 52 -0.69 -5.37 -0.06
N ALA A 53 -0.29 -6.41 -0.79
CA ALA A 53 0.92 -7.19 -0.49
C ALA A 53 2.19 -6.33 -0.60
N LEU A 54 2.32 -5.51 -1.64
CA LEU A 54 3.47 -4.62 -1.82
C LEU A 54 3.51 -3.50 -0.78
N SER A 55 2.35 -2.94 -0.42
CA SER A 55 2.25 -1.95 0.67
C SER A 55 2.66 -2.56 2.01
N TYR A 56 2.20 -3.79 2.31
CA TYR A 56 2.60 -4.52 3.50
C TYR A 56 4.11 -4.81 3.51
N ASP A 57 4.69 -5.17 2.36
CA ASP A 57 6.11 -5.55 2.23
C ASP A 57 7.08 -4.44 2.66
N VAL A 58 6.66 -3.19 2.61
CA VAL A 58 7.47 -2.07 3.11
C VAL A 58 7.78 -2.21 4.60
N VAL A 59 6.80 -2.61 5.41
CA VAL A 59 6.99 -2.82 6.86
C VAL A 59 7.34 -4.27 7.17
N GLY A 60 6.68 -5.23 6.55
CA GLY A 60 6.89 -6.66 6.79
C GLY A 60 8.18 -7.20 6.18
N GLY A 61 8.46 -6.85 4.92
CA GLY A 61 9.61 -7.33 4.17
C GLY A 61 10.86 -6.48 4.36
N LEU A 62 10.81 -5.19 4.03
CA LEU A 62 11.99 -4.32 4.06
C LEU A 62 12.43 -3.98 5.49
N LEU A 63 11.50 -3.69 6.39
CA LEU A 63 11.80 -3.37 7.79
C LEU A 63 11.84 -4.62 8.70
N GLY A 64 11.17 -5.72 8.31
CA GLY A 64 11.18 -7.00 9.04
C GLY A 64 10.28 -7.06 10.27
N TYR A 65 9.32 -6.15 10.41
CA TYR A 65 8.35 -6.14 11.51
C TYR A 65 7.07 -6.89 11.11
N LEU A 66 6.62 -7.82 11.94
CA LEU A 66 5.34 -8.49 11.74
C LEU A 66 4.19 -7.51 12.02
N TYR A 67 3.68 -6.92 10.94
CA TYR A 67 2.68 -5.86 11.00
C TYR A 67 1.29 -6.38 10.64
N LEU A 68 0.47 -6.72 11.65
CA LEU A 68 -0.87 -7.29 11.44
C LEU A 68 -1.97 -6.21 11.30
N GLY A 69 -1.62 -4.95 11.52
CA GLY A 69 -2.56 -3.82 11.46
C GLY A 69 -2.79 -3.21 10.08
N HIS A 70 -2.21 -3.77 9.02
CA HIS A 70 -2.29 -3.18 7.68
C HIS A 70 -3.73 -2.98 7.18
N GLY A 71 -4.62 -3.92 7.47
CA GLY A 71 -6.04 -3.84 7.12
C GLY A 71 -6.79 -2.65 7.74
N LEU A 72 -6.28 -2.07 8.84
CA LEU A 72 -6.87 -0.88 9.45
C LEU A 72 -6.82 0.32 8.49
N PHE A 73 -5.66 0.57 7.87
CA PHE A 73 -5.49 1.69 6.94
C PHE A 73 -6.26 1.46 5.65
N PHE A 74 -6.27 0.23 5.15
CA PHE A 74 -7.12 -0.14 4.02
C PHE A 74 -8.61 0.11 4.33
N GLY A 75 -9.09 -0.32 5.49
CA GLY A 75 -10.46 -0.07 5.95
C GLY A 75 -10.77 1.43 6.07
N LEU A 76 -9.85 2.20 6.64
CA LEU A 76 -9.99 3.65 6.79
C LEU A 76 -10.09 4.34 5.42
N GLY A 77 -9.24 3.98 4.46
CA GLY A 77 -9.31 4.47 3.09
C GLY A 77 -10.61 4.07 2.39
N ALA A 78 -11.03 2.81 2.52
CA ALA A 78 -12.27 2.30 1.93
C ALA A 78 -13.51 3.04 2.46
N TYR A 79 -13.64 3.20 3.79
CA TYR A 79 -14.76 3.92 4.38
C TYR A 79 -14.76 5.40 4.03
N THR A 80 -13.60 6.06 4.01
CA THR A 80 -13.49 7.46 3.60
C THR A 80 -13.93 7.64 2.16
N THR A 81 -13.47 6.77 1.27
CA THR A 81 -13.85 6.78 -0.15
C THR A 81 -15.35 6.53 -0.31
N ALA A 82 -15.90 5.54 0.40
CA ALA A 82 -17.32 5.21 0.36
C ALA A 82 -18.20 6.38 0.83
N LEU A 83 -17.82 7.05 1.94
CA LEU A 83 -18.52 8.23 2.44
C LEU A 83 -18.46 9.40 1.45
N ALA A 84 -17.31 9.66 0.83
CA ALA A 84 -17.19 10.69 -0.19
C ALA A 84 -18.08 10.40 -1.41
N LEU A 85 -18.14 9.16 -1.87
CA LEU A 85 -19.02 8.72 -2.96
C LEU A 85 -20.50 8.86 -2.61
N LYS A 86 -20.89 8.56 -1.36
CA LYS A 86 -22.25 8.78 -0.86
C LYS A 86 -22.66 10.24 -0.93
N HIS A 87 -21.70 11.17 -0.78
CA HIS A 87 -21.91 12.61 -0.97
C HIS A 87 -21.72 13.08 -2.41
N SER A 88 -21.85 12.18 -3.39
CA SER A 88 -21.77 12.48 -4.83
C SER A 88 -20.44 13.09 -5.27
N GLN A 89 -19.36 12.85 -4.54
CA GLN A 89 -18.03 13.30 -4.96
C GLN A 89 -17.48 12.40 -6.08
N PRO A 90 -16.70 12.96 -7.03
CA PRO A 90 -16.07 12.14 -8.08
C PRO A 90 -15.11 11.12 -7.47
N LEU A 91 -15.03 9.93 -8.08
CA LEU A 91 -14.24 8.80 -7.59
C LEU A 91 -12.77 9.16 -7.33
N LEU A 92 -12.15 9.94 -8.21
CA LEU A 92 -10.77 10.38 -8.03
C LEU A 92 -10.56 11.22 -6.77
N LEU A 93 -11.48 12.17 -6.52
CA LEU A 93 -11.45 13.01 -5.31
C LEU A 93 -11.68 12.15 -4.06
N ALA A 94 -12.59 11.18 -4.12
CA ALA A 94 -12.88 10.26 -3.03
C ALA A 94 -11.65 9.42 -2.65
N LEU A 95 -10.91 8.91 -3.64
CA LEU A 95 -9.65 8.18 -3.42
C LEU A 95 -8.57 9.09 -2.80
N LEU A 96 -8.42 10.32 -3.29
CA LEU A 96 -7.48 11.28 -2.72
C LEU A 96 -7.80 11.63 -1.27
N LEU A 97 -9.08 11.77 -0.93
CA LEU A 97 -9.51 12.00 0.46
C LEU A 97 -9.16 10.81 1.36
N GLY A 98 -9.33 9.57 0.86
CA GLY A 98 -8.91 8.36 1.56
C GLY A 98 -7.42 8.37 1.88
N ALA A 99 -6.57 8.67 0.90
CA ALA A 99 -5.12 8.78 1.08
C ALA A 99 -4.74 9.93 2.02
N CYS A 100 -5.37 11.10 1.89
CA CYS A 100 -5.15 12.26 2.76
C CYS A 100 -5.52 11.97 4.22
N LEU A 101 -6.49 11.10 4.49
CA LEU A 101 -6.87 10.73 5.85
C LEU A 101 -5.96 9.61 6.41
N ALA A 102 -5.50 8.70 5.55
CA ALA A 102 -4.59 7.63 5.95
C ALA A 102 -3.22 8.17 6.41
N LEU A 103 -2.71 9.22 5.77
CA LEU A 103 -1.42 9.85 6.11
C LEU A 103 -1.32 10.31 7.58
N PRO A 104 -2.19 11.21 8.08
CA PRO A 104 -2.13 11.66 9.47
C PRO A 104 -2.45 10.53 10.46
N ALA A 105 -3.33 9.60 10.11
CA ALA A 105 -3.61 8.44 10.93
C ALA A 105 -2.38 7.55 11.10
N ALA A 106 -1.65 7.25 10.00
CA ALA A 106 -0.41 6.51 10.05
C ALA A 106 0.69 7.24 10.83
N ALA A 107 0.83 8.55 10.62
CA ALA A 107 1.80 9.37 11.35
C ALA A 107 1.53 9.37 12.85
N LEU A 108 0.27 9.52 13.27
CA LEU A 108 -0.14 9.52 14.66
C LEU A 108 0.07 8.16 15.32
N LEU A 109 -0.38 7.08 14.67
CA LEU A 109 -0.26 5.72 15.19
C LEU A 109 1.20 5.21 15.18
N SER A 110 2.05 5.72 14.31
CA SER A 110 3.45 5.35 14.27
C SER A 110 4.21 5.69 15.56
N LEU A 111 3.81 6.76 16.26
CA LEU A 111 4.50 7.23 17.47
C LEU A 111 4.44 6.22 18.62
N PRO A 112 3.27 5.71 19.05
CA PRO A 112 3.21 4.68 20.09
C PRO A 112 3.64 3.30 19.60
N LEU A 113 3.34 2.93 18.35
CA LEU A 113 3.59 1.60 17.83
C LEU A 113 5.08 1.25 17.80
N PHE A 114 5.93 2.15 17.32
CA PHE A 114 7.37 1.88 17.22
C PHE A 114 8.15 2.04 18.54
N ARG A 115 7.46 2.28 19.66
CA ARG A 115 8.01 2.07 21.00
C ARG A 115 7.98 0.58 21.41
N LEU A 116 7.15 -0.22 20.71
CA LEU A 116 7.01 -1.65 20.94
C LEU A 116 7.96 -2.41 20.00
N ARG A 117 8.45 -3.57 20.46
CA ARG A 117 9.38 -4.41 19.67
C ARG A 117 8.86 -5.86 19.61
N GLY A 118 9.28 -6.58 18.58
CA GLY A 118 8.99 -8.00 18.41
C GLY A 118 7.50 -8.37 18.45
N ALA A 119 7.16 -9.41 19.19
CA ALA A 119 5.80 -9.95 19.28
C ALA A 119 4.77 -8.94 19.85
N VAL A 120 5.21 -8.05 20.76
CA VAL A 120 4.33 -7.04 21.35
C VAL A 120 3.85 -6.03 20.30
N PHE A 121 4.71 -5.66 19.33
CA PHE A 121 4.32 -4.84 18.19
C PHE A 121 3.26 -5.54 17.34
N ALA A 122 3.44 -6.83 17.04
CA ALA A 122 2.48 -7.61 16.24
C ALA A 122 1.12 -7.69 16.93
N LEU A 123 1.09 -7.99 18.22
CA LEU A 123 -0.16 -8.05 19.00
C LEU A 123 -0.84 -6.69 19.13
N ALA A 124 -0.08 -5.62 19.34
CA ALA A 124 -0.63 -4.26 19.40
C ALA A 124 -1.25 -3.83 18.07
N THR A 125 -0.60 -4.14 16.94
CA THR A 125 -1.12 -3.82 15.60
C THR A 125 -2.35 -4.66 15.26
N LEU A 126 -2.41 -5.93 15.69
CA LEU A 126 -3.60 -6.77 15.58
C LEU A 126 -4.75 -6.19 16.43
N GLY A 127 -4.45 -5.79 17.67
CA GLY A 127 -5.44 -5.13 18.54
C GLY A 127 -6.02 -3.87 17.92
N LEU A 128 -5.20 -3.03 17.28
CA LEU A 128 -5.66 -1.86 16.54
C LEU A 128 -6.57 -2.21 15.36
N LEU A 129 -6.26 -3.28 14.61
CA LEU A 129 -7.13 -3.77 13.54
C LEU A 129 -8.50 -4.17 14.07
N LEU A 130 -8.53 -4.94 15.16
CA LEU A 130 -9.78 -5.39 15.79
C LEU A 130 -10.57 -4.20 16.36
N LEU A 131 -9.91 -3.24 17.00
CA LEU A 131 -10.53 -2.00 17.46
C LEU A 131 -11.13 -1.20 16.30
N GLY A 132 -10.45 -1.08 15.18
CA GLY A 132 -10.97 -0.44 13.97
C GLY A 132 -12.26 -1.11 13.48
N GLY A 133 -12.29 -2.45 13.44
CA GLY A 133 -13.49 -3.22 13.09
C GLY A 133 -14.64 -2.99 14.08
N GLN A 134 -14.36 -2.96 15.38
CA GLN A 134 -15.38 -2.67 16.40
C GLN A 134 -15.88 -1.23 16.32
N LEU A 135 -15.01 -0.26 16.08
CA LEU A 135 -15.42 1.13 15.89
C LEU A 135 -16.34 1.29 14.68
N THR A 136 -16.01 0.67 13.55
CA THR A 136 -16.87 0.70 12.36
C THR A 136 -18.22 0.05 12.59
N SER A 137 -18.29 -1.04 13.33
CA SER A 137 -19.56 -1.72 13.66
C SER A 137 -20.43 -0.92 14.62
N ASN A 138 -19.83 -0.15 15.55
CA ASN A 138 -20.58 0.64 16.55
C ASN A 138 -20.98 2.03 16.07
N LEU A 139 -20.22 2.65 15.15
CA LEU A 139 -20.53 3.97 14.59
C LEU A 139 -21.58 3.90 13.46
N SER A 140 -22.71 3.23 13.69
CA SER A 140 -23.73 2.92 12.69
C SER A 140 -24.27 4.14 11.92
N TRP A 141 -24.30 5.32 12.53
CA TRP A 141 -24.76 6.56 11.90
C TRP A 141 -23.80 7.13 10.83
N TRP A 142 -22.52 6.77 10.85
CA TRP A 142 -21.54 7.17 9.84
C TRP A 142 -21.20 6.02 8.88
N THR A 143 -20.94 4.84 9.44
CA THR A 143 -20.41 3.68 8.70
C THR A 143 -21.48 2.71 8.21
N GLY A 144 -22.74 2.91 8.62
CA GLY A 144 -23.80 1.91 8.41
C GLY A 144 -23.71 0.72 9.36
N GLY A 145 -22.75 0.71 10.31
CA GLY A 145 -22.58 -0.36 11.29
C GLY A 145 -22.28 -1.72 10.66
N ALA A 146 -22.87 -2.78 11.21
CA ALA A 146 -22.71 -4.14 10.72
C ALA A 146 -23.30 -4.38 9.31
N ALA A 147 -24.24 -3.55 8.86
CA ALA A 147 -24.81 -3.63 7.51
C ALA A 147 -23.89 -3.03 6.41
N GLY A 148 -22.91 -2.21 6.81
CA GLY A 148 -22.03 -1.50 5.91
C GLY A 148 -22.67 -0.35 5.16
N LEU A 149 -21.92 0.28 4.25
CA LEU A 149 -22.38 1.38 3.42
C LEU A 149 -22.86 0.87 2.08
N SER A 150 -24.13 1.16 1.75
CA SER A 150 -24.65 0.94 0.39
C SER A 150 -24.19 2.10 -0.51
N LEU A 151 -23.49 1.76 -1.57
CA LEU A 151 -23.03 2.73 -2.57
C LEU A 151 -24.04 2.79 -3.75
N PRO A 152 -24.23 3.97 -4.34
CA PRO A 152 -25.07 4.06 -5.54
C PRO A 152 -24.42 3.28 -6.70
N PRO A 153 -25.24 2.58 -7.52
CA PRO A 153 -24.78 1.68 -8.59
C PRO A 153 -24.16 2.39 -9.82
N ASN A 154 -23.92 3.70 -9.76
CA ASN A 154 -23.56 4.54 -10.90
C ASN A 154 -22.06 4.60 -11.21
N HIS A 155 -21.27 3.59 -10.88
CA HIS A 155 -19.86 3.59 -11.23
C HIS A 155 -19.61 2.71 -12.45
N ASP A 156 -18.96 3.28 -13.46
CA ASP A 156 -18.49 2.51 -14.62
C ASP A 156 -17.47 1.46 -14.15
N PRO A 157 -17.78 0.15 -14.34
CA PRO A 157 -16.88 -0.92 -13.91
C PRO A 157 -15.51 -0.87 -14.62
N MET A 158 -15.46 -0.32 -15.84
CA MET A 158 -14.22 -0.20 -16.59
C MET A 158 -13.34 0.93 -16.04
N LEU A 159 -13.95 2.04 -15.60
CA LEU A 159 -13.25 3.14 -14.94
C LEU A 159 -12.65 2.69 -13.61
N THR A 160 -13.42 1.95 -12.81
CA THR A 160 -12.95 1.41 -11.52
C THR A 160 -11.77 0.45 -11.71
N TYR A 161 -11.84 -0.43 -12.72
CA TYR A 161 -10.74 -1.34 -13.05
C TYR A 161 -9.49 -0.59 -13.51
N SER A 162 -9.64 0.40 -14.41
CA SER A 162 -8.50 1.16 -14.92
C SER A 162 -7.81 2.00 -13.83
N LEU A 163 -8.57 2.57 -12.89
CA LEU A 163 -8.00 3.24 -11.72
C LEU A 163 -7.23 2.27 -10.81
N ALA A 164 -7.77 1.08 -10.56
CA ALA A 164 -7.07 0.07 -9.78
C ALA A 164 -5.76 -0.39 -10.46
N LEU A 165 -5.77 -0.54 -11.78
CA LEU A 165 -4.57 -0.87 -12.56
C LEU A 165 -3.52 0.24 -12.46
N ILE A 166 -3.91 1.51 -12.64
CA ILE A 166 -3.01 2.65 -12.52
C ILE A 166 -2.42 2.72 -11.11
N LEU A 167 -3.26 2.60 -10.08
CA LEU A 167 -2.82 2.60 -8.69
C LEU A 167 -1.83 1.47 -8.41
N SER A 168 -2.14 0.25 -8.85
CA SER A 168 -1.25 -0.90 -8.70
C SER A 168 0.11 -0.67 -9.37
N LEU A 169 0.13 -0.11 -10.59
CA LEU A 169 1.38 0.23 -11.28
C LEU A 169 2.18 1.31 -10.55
N ILE A 170 1.51 2.32 -9.98
CA ILE A 170 2.17 3.35 -9.15
C ILE A 170 2.81 2.68 -7.93
N VAL A 171 2.08 1.82 -7.21
CA VAL A 171 2.58 1.14 -6.01
C VAL A 171 3.77 0.23 -6.34
N VAL A 172 3.70 -0.54 -7.44
CA VAL A 172 4.83 -1.36 -7.94
C VAL A 172 6.05 -0.47 -8.23
N GLY A 173 5.85 0.65 -8.92
CA GLY A 173 6.91 1.60 -9.24
C GLY A 173 7.54 2.23 -8.01
N VAL A 174 6.71 2.69 -7.06
CA VAL A 174 7.16 3.27 -5.78
C VAL A 174 7.93 2.22 -4.96
N HIS A 175 7.41 1.01 -4.85
CA HIS A 175 8.07 -0.09 -4.14
C HIS A 175 9.43 -0.42 -4.75
N TRP A 176 9.51 -0.53 -6.08
CA TRP A 176 10.77 -0.77 -6.78
C TRP A 176 11.80 0.35 -6.57
N LEU A 177 11.36 1.63 -6.64
CA LEU A 177 12.19 2.78 -6.36
C LEU A 177 12.67 2.80 -4.90
N LEU A 178 11.78 2.43 -3.96
CA LEU A 178 12.07 2.37 -2.54
C LEU A 178 13.17 1.32 -2.26
N CYS A 179 13.06 0.12 -2.83
CA CYS A 179 14.07 -0.94 -2.71
C CYS A 179 15.45 -0.50 -3.20
N GLY A 180 15.52 0.31 -4.27
CA GLY A 180 16.78 0.83 -4.82
C GLY A 180 17.27 2.12 -4.18
N SER A 181 16.53 2.73 -3.27
CA SER A 181 16.81 4.02 -2.67
C SER A 181 17.69 3.92 -1.42
N ARG A 182 18.19 5.09 -0.95
CA ARG A 182 18.87 5.19 0.34
C ARG A 182 17.96 4.85 1.52
N LEU A 183 16.64 5.05 1.36
CA LEU A 183 15.66 4.67 2.37
C LEU A 183 15.54 3.13 2.45
N GLY A 184 15.48 2.43 1.33
CA GLY A 184 15.46 0.97 1.31
C GLY A 184 16.70 0.36 1.99
N LEU A 185 17.89 0.92 1.74
CA LEU A 185 19.11 0.49 2.43
C LEU A 185 19.04 0.73 3.94
N LYS A 186 18.50 1.87 4.40
CA LYS A 186 18.31 2.15 5.83
C LYS A 186 17.30 1.21 6.47
N LEU A 187 16.21 0.87 5.76
CA LEU A 187 15.21 -0.10 6.21
C LEU A 187 15.85 -1.49 6.40
N SER A 188 16.58 -1.98 5.39
CA SER A 188 17.29 -3.25 5.45
C SER A 188 18.32 -3.30 6.58
N SER A 189 19.10 -2.23 6.77
CA SER A 189 20.07 -2.14 7.87
C SER A 189 19.38 -2.17 9.25
N THR A 190 18.25 -1.48 9.38
CA THR A 190 17.45 -1.49 10.62
C THR A 190 16.84 -2.88 10.89
N ARG A 191 16.48 -3.62 9.84
CA ARG A 191 15.99 -5.00 9.94
C ARG A 191 17.05 -5.96 10.48
N GLU A 192 18.30 -5.83 10.02
CA GLU A 192 19.38 -6.73 10.44
C GLU A 192 19.79 -6.48 11.90
N SER A 193 20.02 -5.22 12.28
CA SER A 193 20.31 -4.85 13.68
C SER A 193 20.06 -3.35 13.88
N GLU A 194 19.10 -3.02 14.75
CA GLU A 194 18.82 -1.63 15.13
C GLU A 194 20.05 -0.97 15.81
N GLU A 195 20.72 -1.72 16.71
CA GLU A 195 21.89 -1.21 17.45
C GLU A 195 23.05 -0.87 16.51
N MET A 196 23.33 -1.75 15.52
CA MET A 196 24.36 -1.45 14.52
C MET A 196 23.96 -0.32 13.60
N ALA A 197 22.70 -0.21 13.19
CA ALA A 197 22.21 0.87 12.36
C ALA A 197 22.32 2.22 13.09
N GLU A 198 22.01 2.26 14.39
CA GLU A 198 22.16 3.45 15.22
C GLU A 198 23.63 3.85 15.42
N SER A 199 24.55 2.88 15.55
CA SER A 199 25.98 3.16 15.68
C SER A 199 26.60 3.84 14.46
N VAL A 200 26.06 3.61 13.27
CA VAL A 200 26.45 4.29 12.02
C VAL A 200 25.61 5.55 11.73
N GLY A 201 24.84 6.04 12.72
CA GLY A 201 24.10 7.30 12.66
C GLY A 201 22.74 7.22 11.95
N ILE A 202 22.16 6.04 11.76
CA ILE A 202 20.81 5.89 11.21
C ILE A 202 19.80 6.10 12.35
N ASN A 203 18.90 7.06 12.17
CA ASN A 203 17.78 7.24 13.10
C ASN A 203 16.69 6.20 12.83
N CYS A 204 16.77 5.05 13.49
CA CYS A 204 15.85 3.94 13.31
C CYS A 204 14.38 4.33 13.58
N GLY A 205 14.12 5.21 14.55
CA GLY A 205 12.77 5.68 14.84
C GLY A 205 12.14 6.48 13.70
N GLN A 206 12.91 7.31 12.99
CA GLN A 206 12.41 8.03 11.80
C GLN A 206 12.20 7.09 10.62
N VAL A 207 13.12 6.16 10.38
CA VAL A 207 13.04 5.18 9.30
C VAL A 207 11.80 4.31 9.44
N LYS A 208 11.51 3.81 10.65
CA LYS A 208 10.31 3.03 10.96
C LYS A 208 9.02 3.81 10.71
N ARG A 209 8.96 5.08 11.17
CA ARG A 209 7.78 5.94 10.94
C ARG A 209 7.52 6.17 9.46
N LEU A 210 8.56 6.47 8.69
CA LEU A 210 8.44 6.62 7.24
C LEU A 210 7.95 5.33 6.58
N ALA A 211 8.47 4.15 6.97
CA ALA A 211 8.01 2.88 6.46
C ALA A 211 6.50 2.68 6.67
N LEU A 212 5.98 2.99 7.86
CA LEU A 212 4.55 2.86 8.14
C LEU A 212 3.71 3.84 7.30
N ILE A 213 4.16 5.09 7.15
CA ILE A 213 3.48 6.10 6.33
C ILE A 213 3.42 5.65 4.87
N PHE A 214 4.53 5.17 4.30
CA PHE A 214 4.54 4.63 2.93
C PHE A 214 3.70 3.37 2.76
N SER A 215 3.60 2.54 3.79
CA SER A 215 2.77 1.34 3.79
C SER A 215 1.27 1.62 3.93
N ALA A 216 0.87 2.75 4.53
CA ALA A 216 -0.51 3.08 4.84
C ALA A 216 -1.25 3.82 3.71
N VAL A 217 -0.54 4.41 2.77
CA VAL A 217 -1.05 5.21 1.64
C VAL A 217 -1.09 4.42 0.37
#